data_e462d36aab1cf316b32558be608dbcac
#
_entry.id   e462d36aab1cf316b32558be608dbcac
#
_cell.length_a   1.000
_cell.length_b   1.000
_cell.length_c   1.000
_cell.angle_alpha   90.00
_cell.angle_beta   90.00
_cell.angle_gamma   90.00
#
_symmetry.space_group_name_H-M   'P 1'
#
loop_
_entity.id
_entity.type
_entity.pdbx_description
1 polymer ?
#
loop_
_entity_poly.entity_id
_entity_poly.type
_entity_poly.pdbx_seq_one_letter_code
_entity_poly.pdbx_strand_id
1 'polypeptide(L)'
;MWASEVARATGGELVGEDVLVDGATQDSRTATPGCLFVPLVADRDGHDFIEAAIAAGAAAHLTDRNEISPATTAIRVADTSAALTALGAAARRSVGAGGGRVVGITGSVGKTSTKDLVAAVMACSGTTHASDRSFNNEIGVPLTLLGAPADAAHVVVEMGARSEGDIADLAGLARPDVGVLTTVADAHTGSFGFLEVVARTKGELFDGLPPDGCAVVHADVPEALAQADRARCPVLTFGDRGEVRAQDVRLDDVLRPTFRLESPWGRVEVKLDARGAHMVANALAAAAVGLVEGVGLDDVATGLAEARLSPWRMEVVTGSSGCTVVNDAYNANPTSTMAALDALAALPEGGRRIAVLGVMAELGDHGPAAHAAVAGHAADLGVEVLAAGTDLYGVDGLKDTAAAITVLGERALGQGDAVLVKGSRVAGLEAVVEGLVGG
;
A
#
# COMPACT_ATOMS: atom_id res chain seq x y z
N MET A 1 13.86 20.67 9.83
CA MET A 1 14.49 20.31 11.14
C MET A 1 15.97 20.63 11.04
N TRP A 2 16.60 21.21 12.09
CA TRP A 2 18.06 21.42 12.11
C TRP A 2 18.81 20.13 12.42
N ALA A 3 20.03 19.96 11.90
CA ALA A 3 20.87 18.79 12.16
C ALA A 3 21.12 18.57 13.66
N SER A 4 21.24 19.65 14.43
CA SER A 4 21.30 19.61 15.90
C SER A 4 20.02 19.08 16.57
N GLU A 5 18.86 19.28 15.95
CA GLU A 5 17.59 18.70 16.41
C GLU A 5 17.51 17.21 16.09
N VAL A 6 18.03 16.81 14.90
CA VAL A 6 18.19 15.39 14.52
C VAL A 6 19.11 14.70 15.55
N ALA A 7 20.27 15.27 15.86
CA ALA A 7 21.19 14.73 16.86
C ALA A 7 20.51 14.56 18.23
N ARG A 8 19.76 15.58 18.68
CA ARG A 8 19.02 15.51 19.95
C ARG A 8 17.94 14.43 19.94
N ALA A 9 17.17 14.30 18.83
CA ALA A 9 16.10 13.33 18.72
C ALA A 9 16.61 11.88 18.70
N THR A 10 17.81 11.65 18.15
CA THR A 10 18.44 10.34 18.03
C THR A 10 19.40 10.00 19.18
N GLY A 11 19.69 10.96 20.07
CA GLY A 11 20.76 10.82 21.06
C GLY A 11 22.15 10.78 20.44
N GLY A 12 22.30 11.26 19.22
CA GLY A 12 23.54 11.29 18.46
C GLY A 12 24.38 12.53 18.68
N GLU A 13 25.54 12.57 18.05
CA GLU A 13 26.49 13.68 18.05
C GLU A 13 26.50 14.36 16.68
N LEU A 14 26.30 15.68 16.65
CA LEU A 14 26.46 16.47 15.43
C LEU A 14 27.95 16.67 15.12
N VAL A 15 28.36 16.30 13.92
CA VAL A 15 29.71 16.48 13.39
C VAL A 15 29.61 17.33 12.12
N GLY A 16 30.23 18.53 12.14
CA GLY A 16 30.15 19.50 11.06
C GLY A 16 29.24 20.68 11.38
N GLU A 17 28.75 21.36 10.35
CA GLU A 17 27.89 22.54 10.49
C GLU A 17 26.44 22.16 10.85
N ASP A 18 25.77 23.03 11.59
CA ASP A 18 24.34 22.87 11.87
C ASP A 18 23.52 23.35 10.67
N VAL A 19 23.10 22.42 9.83
CA VAL A 19 22.36 22.67 8.59
C VAL A 19 20.89 22.33 8.73
N LEU A 20 20.05 23.00 7.94
CA LEU A 20 18.62 22.67 7.85
C LEU A 20 18.45 21.43 6.96
N VAL A 21 17.72 20.42 7.45
CA VAL A 21 17.34 19.24 6.69
C VAL A 21 15.84 19.24 6.41
N ASP A 22 15.47 18.85 5.19
CA ASP A 22 14.09 18.77 4.71
C ASP A 22 13.80 17.36 4.15
N GLY A 23 12.99 16.60 4.88
CA GLY A 23 12.72 15.20 4.58
C GLY A 23 13.90 14.27 4.88
N ALA A 24 13.70 12.99 4.61
CA ALA A 24 14.71 11.95 4.77
C ALA A 24 14.56 10.84 3.71
N THR A 25 15.66 10.22 3.32
CA THR A 25 15.65 9.05 2.42
C THR A 25 16.73 8.05 2.81
N GLN A 26 16.48 6.75 2.59
CA GLN A 26 17.47 5.68 2.69
C GLN A 26 18.03 5.27 1.31
N ASP A 27 17.50 5.82 0.22
CA ASP A 27 17.94 5.52 -1.15
C ASP A 27 18.64 6.74 -1.75
N SER A 28 19.95 6.63 -2.01
CA SER A 28 20.74 7.73 -2.58
C SER A 28 20.26 8.18 -3.97
N ARG A 29 19.52 7.32 -4.70
CA ARG A 29 18.95 7.64 -6.02
C ARG A 29 17.72 8.55 -5.92
N THR A 30 17.09 8.58 -4.75
CA THR A 30 15.92 9.44 -4.45
C THR A 30 16.27 10.62 -3.55
N ALA A 31 17.56 10.81 -3.26
CA ALA A 31 18.03 11.95 -2.49
C ALA A 31 17.69 13.26 -3.22
N THR A 32 17.10 14.20 -2.47
CA THR A 32 16.76 15.55 -2.93
C THR A 32 17.61 16.60 -2.23
N PRO A 33 17.77 17.79 -2.83
CA PRO A 33 18.49 18.88 -2.17
C PRO A 33 17.93 19.19 -0.80
N GLY A 34 18.81 19.18 0.20
CA GLY A 34 18.42 19.47 1.59
C GLY A 34 18.01 18.26 2.43
N CYS A 35 17.80 17.07 1.88
CA CYS A 35 17.35 15.91 2.64
C CYS A 35 18.40 15.36 3.63
N LEU A 36 17.92 14.60 4.63
CA LEU A 36 18.74 13.74 5.48
C LEU A 36 18.89 12.37 4.81
N PHE A 37 20.12 11.94 4.54
CA PHE A 37 20.37 10.57 4.10
C PHE A 37 20.52 9.63 5.30
N VAL A 38 19.80 8.52 5.29
CA VAL A 38 19.80 7.50 6.35
C VAL A 38 20.36 6.21 5.80
N PRO A 39 21.66 5.93 5.92
CA PRO A 39 22.25 4.68 5.48
C PRO A 39 21.76 3.53 6.38
N LEU A 40 21.24 2.48 5.77
CA LEU A 40 20.80 1.27 6.45
C LEU A 40 21.64 0.08 5.99
N VAL A 41 21.92 -0.85 6.90
CA VAL A 41 22.64 -2.09 6.57
C VAL A 41 21.61 -3.18 6.29
N ALA A 42 21.64 -3.71 5.06
CA ALA A 42 20.83 -4.84 4.61
C ALA A 42 21.74 -5.80 3.81
N ASP A 43 21.29 -6.34 2.67
CA ASP A 43 22.15 -7.11 1.75
C ASP A 43 23.35 -6.30 1.28
N ARG A 44 23.21 -4.99 1.22
CA ARG A 44 24.28 -4.02 0.95
C ARG A 44 24.35 -3.03 2.10
N ASP A 45 25.55 -2.51 2.34
CA ASP A 45 25.76 -1.47 3.35
C ASP A 45 25.41 -0.09 2.77
N GLY A 46 24.39 0.55 3.34
CA GLY A 46 23.93 1.88 2.94
C GLY A 46 25.01 2.98 3.08
N HIS A 47 26.00 2.79 3.96
CA HIS A 47 27.09 3.75 4.15
C HIS A 47 27.95 3.91 2.90
N ASP A 48 28.02 2.91 2.04
CA ASP A 48 28.75 2.96 0.78
C ASP A 48 28.14 3.95 -0.24
N PHE A 49 26.90 4.43 0.03
CA PHE A 49 26.16 5.37 -0.82
C PHE A 49 26.09 6.79 -0.26
N ILE A 50 26.77 7.09 0.86
CA ILE A 50 26.78 8.43 1.46
C ILE A 50 27.28 9.49 0.47
N GLU A 51 28.41 9.21 -0.22
CA GLU A 51 28.96 10.15 -1.20
C GLU A 51 28.00 10.42 -2.36
N ALA A 52 27.29 9.37 -2.84
CA ALA A 52 26.30 9.50 -3.90
C ALA A 52 25.09 10.34 -3.43
N ALA A 53 24.62 10.15 -2.20
CA ALA A 53 23.52 10.94 -1.64
C ALA A 53 23.90 12.42 -1.47
N ILE A 54 25.13 12.71 -1.03
CA ILE A 54 25.67 14.07 -0.92
C ILE A 54 25.77 14.71 -2.29
N ALA A 55 26.31 13.98 -3.29
CA ALA A 55 26.39 14.47 -4.67
C ALA A 55 25.00 14.76 -5.27
N ALA A 56 23.96 14.06 -4.83
CA ALA A 56 22.57 14.32 -5.20
C ALA A 56 21.92 15.47 -4.40
N GLY A 57 22.62 16.02 -3.38
CA GLY A 57 22.19 17.22 -2.66
C GLY A 57 21.75 16.98 -1.21
N ALA A 58 21.94 15.78 -0.63
CA ALA A 58 21.68 15.56 0.78
C ALA A 58 22.48 16.55 1.63
N ALA A 59 21.80 17.26 2.54
CA ALA A 59 22.44 18.27 3.39
C ALA A 59 23.21 17.65 4.57
N ALA A 60 22.75 16.49 5.04
CA ALA A 60 23.34 15.75 6.15
C ALA A 60 23.09 14.25 6.00
N HIS A 61 23.82 13.44 6.74
CA HIS A 61 23.60 12.00 6.82
C HIS A 61 23.74 11.48 8.24
N LEU A 62 23.05 10.38 8.54
CA LEU A 62 23.36 9.59 9.75
C LEU A 62 24.57 8.70 9.48
N THR A 63 25.28 8.29 10.55
CA THR A 63 26.30 7.27 10.48
C THR A 63 26.57 6.67 11.85
N ASP A 64 26.85 5.36 11.90
CA ASP A 64 27.38 4.67 13.08
C ASP A 64 28.90 4.45 12.98
N ARG A 65 29.54 5.01 11.94
CA ARG A 65 30.98 4.88 11.69
C ARG A 65 31.76 6.04 12.31
N ASN A 66 33.00 5.74 12.70
CA ASN A 66 33.91 6.75 13.28
C ASN A 66 34.56 7.66 12.22
N GLU A 67 34.73 7.14 10.99
CA GLU A 67 35.32 7.89 9.88
C GLU A 67 34.23 8.72 9.20
N ILE A 68 34.31 10.04 9.34
CA ILE A 68 33.37 11.00 8.74
C ILE A 68 34.16 11.94 7.85
N SER A 69 33.69 12.13 6.62
CA SER A 69 34.28 13.10 5.70
C SER A 69 34.12 14.52 6.26
N PRO A 70 35.18 15.31 6.37
CA PRO A 70 35.10 16.69 6.89
C PRO A 70 34.33 17.65 5.97
N ALA A 71 33.99 17.21 4.75
CA ALA A 71 33.25 18.02 3.78
C ALA A 71 31.73 17.93 3.93
N THR A 72 31.22 17.18 4.93
CA THR A 72 29.80 16.88 5.06
C THR A 72 29.35 17.05 6.51
N THR A 73 28.07 17.42 6.70
CA THR A 73 27.43 17.35 8.02
C THR A 73 26.96 15.92 8.27
N ALA A 74 27.39 15.37 9.40
CA ALA A 74 26.97 14.03 9.83
C ALA A 74 26.35 14.08 11.24
N ILE A 75 25.45 13.19 11.48
CA ILE A 75 24.96 12.88 12.82
C ILE A 75 25.44 11.47 13.17
N ARG A 76 26.41 11.39 14.10
CA ARG A 76 26.91 10.10 14.57
C ARG A 76 25.95 9.52 15.58
N VAL A 77 25.50 8.30 15.34
CA VAL A 77 24.54 7.54 16.15
C VAL A 77 25.11 6.17 16.48
N ALA A 78 24.55 5.48 17.45
CA ALA A 78 24.95 4.12 17.77
C ALA A 78 24.45 3.09 16.75
N ASP A 79 23.28 3.35 16.14
CA ASP A 79 22.60 2.50 15.17
C ASP A 79 21.69 3.38 14.29
N THR A 80 21.84 3.31 12.98
CA THR A 80 21.10 4.17 12.05
C THR A 80 19.63 3.78 11.92
N SER A 81 19.28 2.50 12.11
CA SER A 81 17.89 2.01 12.10
C SER A 81 17.14 2.47 13.36
N ALA A 82 17.77 2.33 14.53
CA ALA A 82 17.22 2.86 15.78
C ALA A 82 17.05 4.38 15.72
N ALA A 83 18.01 5.09 15.13
CA ALA A 83 17.95 6.53 14.93
C ALA A 83 16.79 6.93 14.01
N LEU A 84 16.54 6.19 12.91
CA LEU A 84 15.40 6.42 12.02
C LEU A 84 14.07 6.26 12.78
N THR A 85 13.95 5.22 13.60
CA THR A 85 12.76 5.00 14.44
C THR A 85 12.54 6.15 15.42
N ALA A 86 13.62 6.62 16.09
CA ALA A 86 13.56 7.75 17.02
C ALA A 86 13.14 9.06 16.34
N LEU A 87 13.62 9.28 15.10
CA LEU A 87 13.22 10.42 14.26
C LEU A 87 11.76 10.34 13.87
N GLY A 88 11.27 9.17 13.45
CA GLY A 88 9.86 8.94 13.15
C GLY A 88 8.96 9.23 14.36
N ALA A 89 9.36 8.78 15.55
CA ALA A 89 8.66 9.09 16.81
C ALA A 89 8.68 10.60 17.14
N ALA A 90 9.78 11.30 16.87
CA ALA A 90 9.87 12.74 17.03
C ALA A 90 8.94 13.48 16.06
N ALA A 91 8.92 13.06 14.79
CA ALA A 91 8.02 13.61 13.77
C ALA A 91 6.55 13.40 14.15
N ARG A 92 6.17 12.19 14.62
CA ARG A 92 4.80 11.92 15.12
C ARG A 92 4.39 12.85 16.25
N ARG A 93 5.31 13.13 17.19
CA ARG A 93 5.03 14.10 18.27
C ARG A 93 4.79 15.51 17.72
N SER A 94 5.56 15.94 16.72
CA SER A 94 5.38 17.25 16.07
C SER A 94 4.03 17.36 15.38
N VAL A 95 3.62 16.35 14.62
CA VAL A 95 2.29 16.28 13.99
C VAL A 95 1.18 16.41 15.04
N GLY A 96 1.25 15.65 16.14
CA GLY A 96 0.27 15.73 17.21
C GLY A 96 0.26 17.06 17.95
N ALA A 97 1.44 17.67 18.17
CA ALA A 97 1.54 19.00 18.79
C ALA A 97 0.92 20.10 17.91
N GLY A 98 0.94 19.94 16.58
CA GLY A 98 0.26 20.79 15.61
C GLY A 98 -1.26 20.52 15.49
N GLY A 99 -1.79 19.54 16.23
CA GLY A 99 -3.20 19.11 16.13
C GLY A 99 -3.46 18.13 14.98
N GLY A 100 -2.42 17.68 14.28
CA GLY A 100 -2.55 16.71 13.20
C GLY A 100 -2.89 15.30 13.70
N ARG A 101 -3.73 14.60 12.95
CA ARG A 101 -4.21 13.24 13.26
C ARG A 101 -3.58 12.20 12.34
N VAL A 102 -3.41 11.00 12.86
CA VAL A 102 -2.79 9.87 12.13
C VAL A 102 -3.81 8.76 11.92
N VAL A 103 -3.92 8.29 10.69
CA VAL A 103 -4.71 7.12 10.31
C VAL A 103 -3.76 5.96 10.02
N GLY A 104 -3.87 4.87 10.77
CA GLY A 104 -3.12 3.64 10.55
C GLY A 104 -3.97 2.63 9.76
N ILE A 105 -3.41 2.04 8.71
CA ILE A 105 -4.13 1.09 7.85
C ILE A 105 -3.38 -0.23 7.75
N THR A 106 -4.01 -1.33 8.13
CA THR A 106 -3.48 -2.68 7.94
C THR A 106 -4.52 -3.62 7.32
N GLY A 107 -4.09 -4.82 6.99
CA GLY A 107 -4.91 -5.88 6.40
C GLY A 107 -4.11 -6.80 5.49
N SER A 108 -4.69 -7.90 5.04
CA SER A 108 -4.06 -8.81 4.09
C SER A 108 -4.05 -8.24 2.68
N VAL A 109 -5.19 -7.68 2.24
CA VAL A 109 -5.40 -7.11 0.90
C VAL A 109 -6.02 -5.71 1.02
N GLY A 110 -5.80 -4.85 0.02
CA GLY A 110 -6.46 -3.54 -0.08
C GLY A 110 -5.77 -2.40 0.66
N LYS A 111 -4.73 -2.63 1.47
CA LYS A 111 -4.05 -1.59 2.26
C LYS A 111 -3.67 -0.35 1.46
N THR A 112 -2.88 -0.52 0.41
CA THR A 112 -2.37 0.61 -0.40
C THR A 112 -3.50 1.37 -1.09
N SER A 113 -4.44 0.65 -1.72
CA SER A 113 -5.59 1.30 -2.37
C SER A 113 -6.48 2.03 -1.36
N THR A 114 -6.71 1.44 -0.17
CA THR A 114 -7.44 2.12 0.91
C THR A 114 -6.67 3.35 1.41
N LYS A 115 -5.36 3.26 1.57
CA LYS A 115 -4.50 4.39 1.94
C LYS A 115 -4.64 5.55 0.94
N ASP A 116 -4.58 5.25 -0.36
CA ASP A 116 -4.69 6.26 -1.41
C ASP A 116 -6.08 6.92 -1.40
N LEU A 117 -7.15 6.12 -1.24
CA LEU A 117 -8.52 6.61 -1.12
C LEU A 117 -8.74 7.44 0.16
N VAL A 118 -8.21 6.97 1.30
CA VAL A 118 -8.27 7.74 2.56
C VAL A 118 -7.53 9.07 2.41
N ALA A 119 -6.33 9.07 1.82
CA ALA A 119 -5.57 10.29 1.62
C ALA A 119 -6.33 11.31 0.76
N ALA A 120 -7.01 10.86 -0.30
CA ALA A 120 -7.81 11.73 -1.16
C ALA A 120 -9.04 12.30 -0.43
N VAL A 121 -9.75 11.49 0.35
CA VAL A 121 -10.88 11.93 1.17
C VAL A 121 -10.43 12.94 2.23
N MET A 122 -9.35 12.65 2.94
CA MET A 122 -8.83 13.53 4.00
C MET A 122 -8.30 14.85 3.44
N ALA A 123 -7.77 14.86 2.20
CA ALA A 123 -7.31 16.07 1.53
C ALA A 123 -8.43 17.10 1.29
N CYS A 124 -9.70 16.69 1.30
CA CYS A 124 -10.84 17.60 1.24
C CYS A 124 -11.04 18.42 2.51
N SER A 125 -10.43 18.02 3.64
CA SER A 125 -10.58 18.70 4.93
C SER A 125 -9.30 19.35 5.46
N GLY A 126 -8.14 19.07 4.86
CA GLY A 126 -6.87 19.66 5.30
C GLY A 126 -5.64 19.10 4.62
N THR A 127 -4.50 19.70 4.91
CA THR A 127 -3.20 19.24 4.41
C THR A 127 -2.97 17.79 4.80
N THR A 128 -2.88 16.91 3.83
CA THR A 128 -2.80 15.46 4.02
C THR A 128 -1.48 14.93 3.46
N HIS A 129 -0.79 14.12 4.26
CA HIS A 129 0.39 13.36 3.85
C HIS A 129 0.13 11.86 3.98
N ALA A 130 0.64 11.06 3.07
CA ALA A 130 0.45 9.61 3.09
C ALA A 130 1.74 8.88 2.76
N SER A 131 1.84 7.61 3.19
CA SER A 131 2.93 6.72 2.81
C SER A 131 3.13 6.70 1.31
N ASP A 132 4.37 6.88 0.85
CA ASP A 132 4.69 6.69 -0.57
C ASP A 132 4.57 5.20 -0.93
N ARG A 133 3.89 4.91 -2.03
CA ARG A 133 3.65 3.54 -2.50
C ARG A 133 3.16 2.63 -1.36
N SER A 134 3.92 1.59 -1.02
CA SER A 134 3.67 0.66 0.09
C SER A 134 4.79 0.71 1.14
N PHE A 135 5.25 1.92 1.52
CA PHE A 135 6.16 2.11 2.64
C PHE A 135 5.44 1.77 3.95
N ASN A 136 5.45 0.48 4.33
CA ASN A 136 4.59 -0.09 5.36
C ASN A 136 5.32 -0.91 6.44
N ASN A 137 6.65 -0.83 6.46
CA ASN A 137 7.49 -1.59 7.39
C ASN A 137 8.27 -0.64 8.34
N GLU A 138 9.19 -1.21 9.12
CA GLU A 138 10.05 -0.54 10.10
C GLU A 138 10.94 0.58 9.51
N ILE A 139 11.08 0.63 8.20
CA ILE A 139 11.78 1.70 7.47
C ILE A 139 10.78 2.71 6.90
N GLY A 140 9.72 2.21 6.26
CA GLY A 140 8.75 3.02 5.53
C GLY A 140 7.88 3.89 6.44
N VAL A 141 7.46 3.36 7.59
CA VAL A 141 6.60 4.10 8.53
C VAL A 141 7.32 5.31 9.13
N PRO A 142 8.54 5.20 9.68
CA PRO A 142 9.27 6.38 10.16
C PRO A 142 9.58 7.38 9.04
N LEU A 143 9.92 6.94 7.82
CA LEU A 143 10.13 7.84 6.68
C LEU A 143 8.85 8.58 6.30
N THR A 144 7.69 7.92 6.32
CA THR A 144 6.39 8.56 6.11
C THR A 144 6.14 9.66 7.13
N LEU A 145 6.37 9.39 8.42
CA LEU A 145 6.19 10.38 9.48
C LEU A 145 7.15 11.57 9.33
N LEU A 146 8.40 11.31 8.95
CA LEU A 146 9.42 12.35 8.71
C LEU A 146 9.12 13.21 7.47
N GLY A 147 8.49 12.64 6.45
CA GLY A 147 8.07 13.36 5.24
C GLY A 147 6.81 14.22 5.45
N ALA A 148 6.10 14.07 6.58
CA ALA A 148 4.90 14.84 6.82
C ALA A 148 5.22 16.34 7.01
N PRO A 149 4.55 17.26 6.30
CA PRO A 149 4.65 18.68 6.53
C PRO A 149 4.35 19.06 7.99
N ALA A 150 4.97 20.13 8.48
CA ALA A 150 4.79 20.55 9.87
C ALA A 150 3.33 20.98 10.20
N ASP A 151 2.59 21.39 9.19
CA ASP A 151 1.17 21.78 9.23
C ASP A 151 0.23 20.70 8.72
N ALA A 152 0.70 19.44 8.61
CA ALA A 152 -0.14 18.34 8.20
C ALA A 152 -1.31 18.17 9.18
N ALA A 153 -2.53 18.36 8.66
CA ALA A 153 -3.75 18.06 9.40
C ALA A 153 -3.97 16.53 9.51
N HIS A 154 -3.55 15.79 8.49
CA HIS A 154 -3.74 14.35 8.43
C HIS A 154 -2.48 13.65 7.90
N VAL A 155 -2.12 12.53 8.55
CA VAL A 155 -1.06 11.63 8.09
C VAL A 155 -1.63 10.22 7.96
N VAL A 156 -1.55 9.62 6.78
CA VAL A 156 -2.08 8.29 6.50
C VAL A 156 -0.93 7.29 6.36
N VAL A 157 -0.88 6.31 7.25
CA VAL A 157 0.24 5.37 7.38
C VAL A 157 -0.22 3.95 7.05
N GLU A 158 0.37 3.35 6.02
CA GLU A 158 0.19 1.93 5.74
C GLU A 158 1.07 1.09 6.68
N MET A 159 0.55 -0.01 7.24
CA MET A 159 1.26 -0.91 8.15
C MET A 159 1.17 -2.34 7.66
N GLY A 160 2.31 -2.94 7.35
CA GLY A 160 2.49 -4.33 6.95
C GLY A 160 3.06 -5.17 8.08
N ALA A 161 2.83 -6.48 8.04
CA ALA A 161 3.41 -7.42 9.00
C ALA A 161 3.87 -8.70 8.32
N ARG A 162 4.97 -9.28 8.80
CA ARG A 162 5.52 -10.58 8.47
C ARG A 162 5.48 -11.53 9.66
N SER A 163 5.40 -10.99 10.89
CA SER A 163 5.36 -11.72 12.15
C SER A 163 4.44 -11.05 13.18
N GLU A 164 4.07 -11.81 14.22
CA GLU A 164 3.38 -11.26 15.39
C GLU A 164 4.26 -10.19 16.05
N GLY A 165 3.64 -9.08 16.48
CA GLY A 165 4.29 -7.92 17.07
C GLY A 165 4.62 -6.81 16.07
N ASP A 166 4.75 -7.10 14.77
CA ASP A 166 5.13 -6.10 13.77
C ASP A 166 4.12 -4.93 13.72
N ILE A 167 2.83 -5.22 13.78
CA ILE A 167 1.80 -4.16 13.78
C ILE A 167 1.80 -3.40 15.10
N ALA A 168 2.02 -4.07 16.23
CA ALA A 168 2.13 -3.41 17.53
C ALA A 168 3.29 -2.41 17.54
N ASP A 169 4.46 -2.79 17.01
CA ASP A 169 5.64 -1.93 16.92
C ASP A 169 5.39 -0.70 16.03
N LEU A 170 4.82 -0.92 14.83
CA LEU A 170 4.50 0.16 13.89
C LEU A 170 3.40 1.08 14.44
N ALA A 171 2.38 0.52 15.08
CA ALA A 171 1.32 1.28 15.73
C ALA A 171 1.84 2.05 16.95
N GLY A 172 2.75 1.46 17.73
CA GLY A 172 3.44 2.12 18.83
C GLY A 172 4.27 3.33 18.39
N LEU A 173 4.90 3.24 17.22
CA LEU A 173 5.63 4.34 16.59
C LEU A 173 4.69 5.42 16.04
N ALA A 174 3.75 5.03 15.20
CA ALA A 174 2.86 5.96 14.50
C ALA A 174 1.74 6.52 15.39
N ARG A 175 1.36 5.82 16.46
CA ARG A 175 0.30 6.18 17.41
C ARG A 175 -0.94 6.72 16.70
N PRO A 176 -1.61 5.86 15.89
CA PRO A 176 -2.74 6.29 15.10
C PRO A 176 -3.92 6.72 15.98
N ASP A 177 -4.66 7.71 15.52
CA ASP A 177 -5.91 8.18 16.11
C ASP A 177 -7.10 7.36 15.56
N VAL A 178 -7.00 6.92 14.30
CA VAL A 178 -7.94 6.01 13.63
C VAL A 178 -7.18 4.81 13.11
N GLY A 179 -7.67 3.61 13.41
CA GLY A 179 -7.13 2.35 12.90
C GLY A 179 -8.07 1.67 11.91
N VAL A 180 -7.57 1.27 10.75
CA VAL A 180 -8.37 0.59 9.72
C VAL A 180 -7.87 -0.82 9.51
N LEU A 181 -8.74 -1.81 9.66
CA LEU A 181 -8.47 -3.21 9.27
C LEU A 181 -9.29 -3.53 8.02
N THR A 182 -8.62 -3.57 6.86
CA THR A 182 -9.28 -3.74 5.56
C THR A 182 -9.82 -5.15 5.38
N THR A 183 -8.97 -6.16 5.54
CA THR A 183 -9.38 -7.56 5.42
C THR A 183 -8.36 -8.48 6.10
N VAL A 184 -8.81 -9.68 6.47
CA VAL A 184 -7.98 -10.80 6.89
C VAL A 184 -8.22 -11.93 5.88
N ALA A 185 -7.16 -12.40 5.25
CA ALA A 185 -7.20 -13.47 4.26
C ALA A 185 -5.90 -14.28 4.32
N ASP A 186 -5.88 -15.43 3.68
CA ASP A 186 -4.72 -16.32 3.54
C ASP A 186 -3.61 -15.68 2.67
N ALA A 187 -3.10 -14.55 3.14
CA ALA A 187 -1.91 -13.90 2.59
C ALA A 187 -0.78 -14.04 3.62
N HIS A 188 0.42 -14.37 3.16
CA HIS A 188 1.60 -14.60 4.02
C HIS A 188 1.50 -15.83 4.95
N THR A 189 0.67 -16.82 4.60
CA THR A 189 0.54 -18.06 5.40
C THR A 189 1.86 -18.82 5.55
N GLY A 190 2.81 -18.62 4.64
CA GLY A 190 4.17 -19.13 4.78
C GLY A 190 4.90 -18.60 6.04
N SER A 191 4.58 -17.41 6.50
CA SER A 191 5.18 -16.79 7.69
C SER A 191 4.32 -16.97 8.94
N PHE A 192 2.99 -16.89 8.82
CA PHE A 192 2.05 -16.91 9.96
C PHE A 192 1.46 -18.28 10.28
N GLY A 193 1.45 -19.21 9.33
CA GLY A 193 0.92 -20.57 9.48
C GLY A 193 -0.61 -20.67 9.45
N PHE A 194 -1.34 -19.90 10.27
CA PHE A 194 -2.79 -19.98 10.42
C PHE A 194 -3.48 -18.60 10.29
N LEU A 195 -4.69 -18.61 9.75
CA LEU A 195 -5.50 -17.39 9.52
C LEU A 195 -5.77 -16.62 10.84
N GLU A 196 -5.96 -17.33 11.93
CA GLU A 196 -6.17 -16.75 13.27
C GLU A 196 -4.95 -15.95 13.75
N VAL A 197 -3.73 -16.39 13.40
CA VAL A 197 -2.50 -15.66 13.72
C VAL A 197 -2.43 -14.37 12.89
N VAL A 198 -2.75 -14.46 11.59
CA VAL A 198 -2.84 -13.28 10.72
C VAL A 198 -3.84 -12.27 11.27
N ALA A 199 -5.03 -12.73 11.66
CA ALA A 199 -6.08 -11.89 12.25
C ALA A 199 -5.60 -11.19 13.52
N ARG A 200 -5.03 -11.95 14.44
CA ARG A 200 -4.53 -11.44 15.73
C ARG A 200 -3.42 -10.43 15.55
N THR A 201 -2.45 -10.70 14.68
CA THR A 201 -1.35 -9.77 14.37
C THR A 201 -1.89 -8.45 13.78
N LYS A 202 -2.82 -8.51 12.84
CA LYS A 202 -3.40 -7.28 12.27
C LYS A 202 -4.28 -6.55 13.27
N GLY A 203 -4.97 -7.27 14.18
CA GLY A 203 -5.74 -6.72 15.29
C GLY A 203 -4.91 -5.93 16.30
N GLU A 204 -3.58 -6.14 16.38
CA GLU A 204 -2.66 -5.37 17.23
C GLU A 204 -2.78 -3.85 17.00
N LEU A 205 -3.20 -3.43 15.79
CA LEU A 205 -3.46 -2.03 15.48
C LEU A 205 -4.44 -1.38 16.47
N PHE A 206 -5.42 -2.13 16.96
CA PHE A 206 -6.50 -1.61 17.80
C PHE A 206 -6.13 -1.48 19.27
N ASP A 207 -5.11 -2.21 19.73
CA ASP A 207 -4.70 -2.20 21.14
C ASP A 207 -4.19 -0.83 21.60
N GLY A 208 -3.59 -0.07 20.69
CA GLY A 208 -2.96 1.23 20.96
C GLY A 208 -3.82 2.44 20.61
N LEU A 209 -5.05 2.27 20.12
CA LEU A 209 -5.91 3.39 19.77
C LEU A 209 -6.35 4.17 21.01
N PRO A 210 -6.34 5.52 20.96
CA PRO A 210 -6.78 6.36 22.08
C PRO A 210 -8.31 6.24 22.27
N PRO A 211 -8.84 6.48 23.48
CA PRO A 211 -10.27 6.36 23.78
C PRO A 211 -11.18 7.28 22.94
N ASP A 212 -10.65 8.40 22.46
CA ASP A 212 -11.28 9.38 21.55
C ASP A 212 -10.99 9.10 20.07
N GLY A 213 -10.31 7.99 19.78
CA GLY A 213 -10.07 7.49 18.43
C GLY A 213 -11.22 6.67 17.86
N CYS A 214 -10.94 5.93 16.78
CA CYS A 214 -11.93 5.01 16.18
C CYS A 214 -11.26 3.80 15.53
N ALA A 215 -11.84 2.61 15.72
CA ALA A 215 -11.51 1.41 14.97
C ALA A 215 -12.48 1.24 13.80
N VAL A 216 -11.97 1.18 12.57
CA VAL A 216 -12.75 0.98 11.34
C VAL A 216 -12.53 -0.44 10.84
N VAL A 217 -13.57 -1.26 10.80
CA VAL A 217 -13.47 -2.71 10.64
C VAL A 217 -14.41 -3.24 9.55
N HIS A 218 -13.94 -4.20 8.76
CA HIS A 218 -14.73 -4.85 7.70
C HIS A 218 -15.72 -5.85 8.30
N ALA A 219 -17.02 -5.55 8.21
CA ALA A 219 -18.10 -6.35 8.79
C ALA A 219 -18.33 -7.70 8.10
N ASP A 220 -17.93 -7.82 6.82
CA ASP A 220 -18.15 -9.03 6.02
C ASP A 220 -17.02 -10.06 6.17
N VAL A 221 -15.94 -9.70 6.88
CA VAL A 221 -14.79 -10.55 7.15
C VAL A 221 -14.81 -10.92 8.64
N PRO A 222 -15.30 -12.12 9.01
CA PRO A 222 -15.48 -12.52 10.42
C PRO A 222 -14.22 -12.41 11.24
N GLU A 223 -13.06 -12.76 10.67
CA GLU A 223 -11.76 -12.73 11.33
C GLU A 223 -11.30 -11.29 11.61
N ALA A 224 -11.65 -10.34 10.74
CA ALA A 224 -11.40 -8.91 10.95
C ALA A 224 -12.37 -8.36 12.01
N LEU A 225 -13.66 -8.68 11.89
CA LEU A 225 -14.70 -8.20 12.80
C LEU A 225 -14.42 -8.67 14.24
N ALA A 226 -13.94 -9.89 14.43
CA ALA A 226 -13.56 -10.42 15.74
C ALA A 226 -12.44 -9.62 16.43
N GLN A 227 -11.62 -8.87 15.68
CA GLN A 227 -10.58 -8.02 16.26
C GLN A 227 -11.14 -6.69 16.82
N ALA A 228 -12.37 -6.33 16.50
CA ALA A 228 -13.02 -5.12 17.03
C ALA A 228 -13.08 -5.09 18.57
N ASP A 229 -13.21 -6.26 19.22
CA ASP A 229 -13.24 -6.40 20.68
C ASP A 229 -11.93 -5.93 21.38
N ARG A 230 -10.85 -5.74 20.64
CA ARG A 230 -9.57 -5.20 21.15
C ARG A 230 -9.58 -3.69 21.32
N ALA A 231 -10.47 -3.00 20.58
CA ALA A 231 -10.53 -1.55 20.61
C ALA A 231 -11.13 -1.05 21.92
N ARG A 232 -10.51 -0.03 22.52
CA ARG A 232 -11.03 0.69 23.70
C ARG A 232 -11.70 2.01 23.32
N CYS A 233 -11.90 2.23 22.04
CA CYS A 233 -12.53 3.38 21.42
C CYS A 233 -13.78 2.94 20.66
N PRO A 234 -14.60 3.87 20.13
CA PRO A 234 -15.69 3.55 19.22
C PRO A 234 -15.24 2.69 18.04
N VAL A 235 -16.12 1.78 17.62
CA VAL A 235 -15.95 0.93 16.44
C VAL A 235 -16.96 1.35 15.39
N LEU A 236 -16.52 1.58 14.17
CA LEU A 236 -17.35 1.81 13.00
C LEU A 236 -17.12 0.69 11.98
N THR A 237 -18.18 0.07 11.52
CA THR A 237 -18.09 -1.04 10.58
C THR A 237 -18.37 -0.61 9.14
N PHE A 238 -17.69 -1.21 8.18
CA PHE A 238 -17.93 -1.02 6.74
C PHE A 238 -18.10 -2.36 6.00
N GLY A 239 -18.68 -2.32 4.82
CA GLY A 239 -18.99 -3.50 4.01
C GLY A 239 -20.50 -3.68 3.82
N ASP A 240 -20.94 -4.78 3.19
CA ASP A 240 -22.34 -5.01 2.88
C ASP A 240 -23.21 -5.09 4.16
N ARG A 241 -22.66 -5.65 5.24
CA ARG A 241 -23.28 -5.76 6.57
C ARG A 241 -22.84 -4.66 7.54
N GLY A 242 -22.00 -3.72 7.07
CA GLY A 242 -21.49 -2.62 7.88
C GLY A 242 -22.46 -1.46 8.02
N GLU A 243 -22.11 -0.54 8.91
CA GLU A 243 -22.82 0.73 9.10
C GLU A 243 -22.57 1.67 7.90
N VAL A 244 -21.36 1.60 7.32
CA VAL A 244 -21.00 2.27 6.07
C VAL A 244 -21.02 1.22 4.96
N ARG A 245 -21.99 1.33 4.04
CA ARG A 245 -22.26 0.30 3.03
C ARG A 245 -22.58 0.89 1.66
N ALA A 246 -22.47 0.05 0.62
CA ALA A 246 -22.82 0.38 -0.73
C ALA A 246 -24.14 -0.27 -1.13
N GLN A 247 -24.96 0.47 -1.88
CA GLN A 247 -26.17 -0.01 -2.53
C GLN A 247 -26.12 0.28 -4.02
N ASP A 248 -26.80 -0.53 -4.82
CA ASP A 248 -26.94 -0.33 -6.28
C ASP A 248 -25.58 -0.23 -7.00
N VAL A 249 -24.61 -1.08 -6.64
CA VAL A 249 -23.29 -1.10 -7.24
C VAL A 249 -23.39 -1.48 -8.72
N ARG A 250 -22.81 -0.64 -9.59
CA ARG A 250 -22.72 -0.87 -11.05
C ARG A 250 -21.31 -0.57 -11.51
N LEU A 251 -20.83 -1.34 -12.47
CA LEU A 251 -19.56 -1.07 -13.15
C LEU A 251 -19.84 -0.50 -14.53
N ASP A 252 -19.04 0.46 -14.96
CA ASP A 252 -19.03 0.90 -16.35
C ASP A 252 -18.14 0.00 -17.23
N ASP A 253 -18.08 0.29 -18.53
CA ASP A 253 -17.34 -0.50 -19.53
C ASP A 253 -15.82 -0.54 -19.30
N VAL A 254 -15.29 0.28 -18.40
CA VAL A 254 -13.89 0.31 -17.97
C VAL A 254 -13.72 -0.03 -16.50
N LEU A 255 -14.71 -0.75 -15.93
CA LEU A 255 -14.73 -1.30 -14.58
C LEU A 255 -14.80 -0.26 -13.44
N ARG A 256 -15.20 0.99 -13.69
CA ARG A 256 -15.34 1.98 -12.64
C ARG A 256 -16.67 1.81 -11.90
N PRO A 257 -16.64 1.62 -10.56
CA PRO A 257 -17.84 1.47 -9.77
C PRO A 257 -18.60 2.80 -9.61
N THR A 258 -19.93 2.73 -9.71
CA THR A 258 -20.86 3.74 -9.23
C THR A 258 -21.81 3.07 -8.25
N PHE A 259 -22.02 3.68 -7.09
CA PHE A 259 -22.90 3.14 -6.05
C PHE A 259 -23.47 4.26 -5.15
N ARG A 260 -24.52 3.94 -4.43
CA ARG A 260 -25.03 4.79 -3.36
C ARG A 260 -24.39 4.37 -2.03
N LEU A 261 -23.59 5.25 -1.45
CA LEU A 261 -23.06 5.10 -0.10
C LEU A 261 -24.17 5.42 0.91
N GLU A 262 -24.37 4.52 1.86
CA GLU A 262 -25.24 4.71 3.03
C GLU A 262 -24.42 4.63 4.31
N SER A 263 -24.68 5.54 5.24
CA SER A 263 -23.95 5.66 6.51
C SER A 263 -24.84 6.28 7.60
N PRO A 264 -24.42 6.26 8.88
CA PRO A 264 -25.10 6.99 9.96
C PRO A 264 -25.21 8.51 9.72
N TRP A 265 -24.34 9.08 8.88
CA TRP A 265 -24.34 10.52 8.53
C TRP A 265 -25.25 10.85 7.34
N GLY A 266 -25.79 9.87 6.64
CA GLY A 266 -26.67 10.06 5.50
C GLY A 266 -26.28 9.22 4.28
N ARG A 267 -26.67 9.71 3.10
CA ARG A 267 -26.48 9.00 1.82
C ARG A 267 -25.91 9.95 0.77
N VAL A 268 -25.06 9.41 -0.11
CA VAL A 268 -24.51 10.14 -1.25
C VAL A 268 -24.23 9.16 -2.39
N GLU A 269 -24.33 9.62 -3.64
CA GLU A 269 -23.85 8.84 -4.78
C GLU A 269 -22.34 9.00 -4.92
N VAL A 270 -21.66 7.87 -5.10
CA VAL A 270 -20.20 7.81 -5.28
C VAL A 270 -19.88 7.21 -6.63
N LYS A 271 -18.97 7.83 -7.36
CA LYS A 271 -18.40 7.31 -8.59
C LYS A 271 -16.87 7.23 -8.42
N LEU A 272 -16.30 6.03 -8.52
CA LEU A 272 -14.85 5.85 -8.41
C LEU A 272 -14.18 5.94 -9.77
N ASP A 273 -12.95 6.48 -9.82
CA ASP A 273 -12.03 6.26 -10.94
C ASP A 273 -11.22 4.96 -10.77
N ALA A 274 -11.08 4.47 -9.54
CA ALA A 274 -10.52 3.15 -9.22
C ALA A 274 -11.35 2.02 -9.85
N ARG A 275 -10.71 0.96 -10.33
CA ARG A 275 -11.35 -0.07 -11.15
C ARG A 275 -11.50 -1.40 -10.44
N GLY A 276 -12.62 -2.07 -10.69
CA GLY A 276 -13.00 -3.37 -10.13
C GLY A 276 -13.97 -3.27 -8.96
N ALA A 277 -14.90 -4.23 -8.86
CA ALA A 277 -15.92 -4.26 -7.82
C ALA A 277 -15.32 -4.29 -6.40
N HIS A 278 -14.16 -4.95 -6.23
CA HIS A 278 -13.46 -5.03 -4.95
C HIS A 278 -12.99 -3.65 -4.42
N MET A 279 -12.88 -2.63 -5.27
CA MET A 279 -12.56 -1.27 -4.85
C MET A 279 -13.68 -0.60 -4.06
N VAL A 280 -14.91 -1.12 -4.17
CA VAL A 280 -16.03 -0.60 -3.37
C VAL A 280 -15.77 -0.77 -1.87
N ALA A 281 -15.31 -1.93 -1.43
CA ALA A 281 -14.97 -2.15 -0.01
C ALA A 281 -13.86 -1.21 0.47
N ASN A 282 -12.80 -0.99 -0.35
CA ASN A 282 -11.75 -0.03 -0.02
C ASN A 282 -12.28 1.41 0.09
N ALA A 283 -13.21 1.79 -0.80
CA ALA A 283 -13.86 3.09 -0.78
C ALA A 283 -14.77 3.28 0.45
N LEU A 284 -15.48 2.22 0.87
CA LEU A 284 -16.28 2.25 2.09
C LEU A 284 -15.41 2.43 3.34
N ALA A 285 -14.25 1.77 3.40
CA ALA A 285 -13.27 1.98 4.46
C ALA A 285 -12.78 3.44 4.49
N ALA A 286 -12.46 4.00 3.33
CA ALA A 286 -12.02 5.40 3.22
C ALA A 286 -13.13 6.39 3.59
N ALA A 287 -14.37 6.13 3.17
CA ALA A 287 -15.53 6.92 3.56
C ALA A 287 -15.75 6.88 5.07
N ALA A 288 -15.65 5.69 5.69
CA ALA A 288 -15.78 5.54 7.14
C ALA A 288 -14.76 6.40 7.89
N VAL A 289 -13.48 6.40 7.46
CA VAL A 289 -12.43 7.27 8.02
C VAL A 289 -12.79 8.75 7.88
N GLY A 290 -13.13 9.20 6.67
CA GLY A 290 -13.48 10.59 6.42
C GLY A 290 -14.66 11.07 7.28
N LEU A 291 -15.72 10.26 7.38
CA LEU A 291 -16.92 10.58 8.16
C LEU A 291 -16.63 10.68 9.67
N VAL A 292 -15.79 9.77 10.20
CA VAL A 292 -15.36 9.82 11.62
C VAL A 292 -14.53 11.06 11.89
N GLU A 293 -13.68 11.45 10.94
CA GLU A 293 -12.83 12.64 11.03
C GLU A 293 -13.57 13.95 10.65
N GLY A 294 -14.89 13.87 10.41
CA GLY A 294 -15.75 15.04 10.21
C GLY A 294 -15.80 15.58 8.79
N VAL A 295 -15.28 14.83 7.81
CA VAL A 295 -15.42 15.17 6.38
C VAL A 295 -16.89 15.05 5.98
N GLY A 296 -17.44 16.07 5.30
CA GLY A 296 -18.81 16.05 4.83
C GLY A 296 -19.06 14.98 3.75
N LEU A 297 -20.30 14.47 3.65
CA LEU A 297 -20.65 13.41 2.68
C LEU A 297 -20.32 13.77 1.24
N ASP A 298 -20.56 15.01 0.81
CA ASP A 298 -20.26 15.46 -0.55
C ASP A 298 -18.75 15.53 -0.80
N ASP A 299 -17.98 15.94 0.22
CA ASP A 299 -16.51 15.97 0.16
C ASP A 299 -15.94 14.55 0.14
N VAL A 300 -16.52 13.61 0.91
CA VAL A 300 -16.18 12.18 0.83
C VAL A 300 -16.38 11.66 -0.58
N ALA A 301 -17.53 11.94 -1.20
CA ALA A 301 -17.80 11.50 -2.58
C ALA A 301 -16.83 12.13 -3.58
N THR A 302 -16.51 13.41 -3.41
CA THR A 302 -15.54 14.14 -4.24
C THR A 302 -14.13 13.54 -4.10
N GLY A 303 -13.64 13.36 -2.86
CA GLY A 303 -12.32 12.78 -2.60
C GLY A 303 -12.19 11.37 -3.18
N LEU A 304 -13.23 10.54 -3.05
CA LEU A 304 -13.25 9.19 -3.63
C LEU A 304 -13.23 9.22 -5.16
N ALA A 305 -13.94 10.16 -5.79
CA ALA A 305 -13.98 10.28 -7.25
C ALA A 305 -12.67 10.78 -7.85
N GLU A 306 -11.95 11.65 -7.14
CA GLU A 306 -10.70 12.27 -7.59
C GLU A 306 -9.46 11.48 -7.15
N ALA A 307 -9.63 10.41 -6.35
CA ALA A 307 -8.54 9.62 -5.83
C ALA A 307 -7.68 9.01 -6.93
N ARG A 308 -6.36 9.18 -6.80
CA ARG A 308 -5.37 8.56 -7.67
C ARG A 308 -4.68 7.43 -6.92
N LEU A 309 -4.81 6.23 -7.44
CA LEU A 309 -4.16 5.06 -6.85
C LEU A 309 -2.67 5.03 -7.18
N SER A 310 -1.91 4.42 -6.29
CA SER A 310 -0.52 4.04 -6.54
C SER A 310 -0.40 3.21 -7.83
N PRO A 311 0.67 3.34 -8.61
CA PRO A 311 0.85 2.64 -9.88
C PRO A 311 0.68 1.12 -9.76
N TRP A 312 0.27 0.50 -10.88
CA TRP A 312 0.14 -0.97 -11.02
C TRP A 312 -0.92 -1.58 -10.09
N ARG A 313 -2.00 -0.83 -9.84
CA ARG A 313 -3.18 -1.23 -9.05
C ARG A 313 -4.43 -1.16 -9.91
N MET A 314 -4.75 -2.26 -10.63
CA MET A 314 -5.88 -2.31 -11.57
C MET A 314 -5.88 -1.16 -12.58
N GLU A 315 -4.71 -0.69 -12.98
CA GLU A 315 -4.54 0.35 -13.96
C GLU A 315 -4.92 -0.18 -15.36
N VAL A 316 -5.86 0.48 -16.04
CA VAL A 316 -6.31 0.07 -17.37
C VAL A 316 -5.69 0.98 -18.40
N VAL A 317 -4.92 0.39 -19.30
CA VAL A 317 -4.27 1.09 -20.41
C VAL A 317 -4.58 0.40 -21.74
N THR A 318 -4.43 1.12 -22.85
CA THR A 318 -4.61 0.55 -24.18
C THR A 318 -3.25 0.07 -24.69
N GLY A 319 -3.16 -1.20 -25.05
CA GLY A 319 -1.98 -1.76 -25.71
C GLY A 319 -1.79 -1.22 -27.13
N SER A 320 -0.58 -1.32 -27.66
CA SER A 320 -0.22 -0.86 -29.02
C SER A 320 -1.06 -1.50 -30.12
N SER A 321 -1.56 -2.72 -29.89
CA SER A 321 -2.47 -3.45 -30.79
C SER A 321 -3.95 -3.05 -30.65
N GLY A 322 -4.29 -2.14 -29.72
CA GLY A 322 -5.66 -1.75 -29.41
C GLY A 322 -6.36 -2.64 -28.38
N CYS A 323 -5.68 -3.65 -27.81
CA CYS A 323 -6.23 -4.45 -26.73
C CYS A 323 -6.30 -3.67 -25.40
N THR A 324 -7.17 -4.09 -24.49
CA THR A 324 -7.21 -3.57 -23.13
C THR A 324 -6.17 -4.29 -22.27
N VAL A 325 -5.30 -3.56 -21.58
CA VAL A 325 -4.32 -4.10 -20.62
C VAL A 325 -4.71 -3.68 -19.22
N VAL A 326 -4.95 -4.64 -18.34
CA VAL A 326 -5.20 -4.41 -16.91
C VAL A 326 -3.90 -4.67 -16.16
N ASN A 327 -3.23 -3.61 -15.75
CA ASN A 327 -1.97 -3.66 -15.02
C ASN A 327 -2.24 -3.73 -13.51
N ASP A 328 -2.03 -4.90 -12.93
CA ASP A 328 -2.08 -5.15 -11.48
C ASP A 328 -0.80 -5.87 -11.01
N ALA A 329 0.34 -5.49 -11.61
CA ALA A 329 1.62 -6.17 -11.48
C ALA A 329 2.37 -5.86 -10.17
N TYR A 330 1.82 -5.05 -9.27
CA TYR A 330 2.52 -4.64 -8.05
C TYR A 330 2.76 -5.81 -7.09
N ASN A 331 1.71 -6.61 -6.80
CA ASN A 331 1.79 -7.77 -5.92
C ASN A 331 0.64 -8.75 -6.23
N ALA A 332 0.79 -10.01 -5.81
CA ALA A 332 -0.22 -11.05 -5.96
C ALA A 332 -0.33 -11.92 -4.71
N ASN A 333 -1.57 -12.24 -4.36
CA ASN A 333 -1.97 -13.30 -3.46
C ASN A 333 -3.29 -13.91 -3.96
N PRO A 334 -3.75 -15.05 -3.45
CA PRO A 334 -4.93 -15.74 -3.99
C PRO A 334 -6.16 -14.82 -4.08
N THR A 335 -6.51 -14.17 -2.97
CA THR A 335 -7.68 -13.27 -2.88
C THR A 335 -7.63 -12.13 -3.89
N SER A 336 -6.50 -11.42 -3.95
CA SER A 336 -6.36 -10.29 -4.89
C SER A 336 -6.28 -10.74 -6.35
N THR A 337 -5.76 -11.94 -6.61
CA THR A 337 -5.66 -12.47 -7.98
C THR A 337 -7.02 -12.93 -8.48
N MET A 338 -7.82 -13.60 -7.65
CA MET A 338 -9.21 -13.94 -7.99
C MET A 338 -10.05 -12.69 -8.24
N ALA A 339 -9.96 -11.66 -7.40
CA ALA A 339 -10.67 -10.39 -7.60
C ALA A 339 -10.27 -9.67 -8.92
N ALA A 340 -9.00 -9.77 -9.32
CA ALA A 340 -8.54 -9.21 -10.59
C ALA A 340 -9.02 -10.04 -11.80
N LEU A 341 -9.14 -11.37 -11.67
CA LEU A 341 -9.73 -12.25 -12.67
C LEU A 341 -11.23 -11.97 -12.84
N ASP A 342 -11.97 -11.80 -11.74
CA ASP A 342 -13.38 -11.39 -11.76
C ASP A 342 -13.56 -10.07 -12.51
N ALA A 343 -12.68 -9.10 -12.24
CA ALA A 343 -12.69 -7.82 -12.92
C ALA A 343 -12.37 -7.96 -14.42
N LEU A 344 -11.40 -8.80 -14.82
CA LEU A 344 -11.09 -9.07 -16.22
C LEU A 344 -12.30 -9.71 -16.94
N ALA A 345 -12.98 -10.66 -16.29
CA ALA A 345 -14.16 -11.32 -16.82
C ALA A 345 -15.36 -10.37 -16.95
N ALA A 346 -15.46 -9.36 -16.09
CA ALA A 346 -16.52 -8.36 -16.11
C ALA A 346 -16.38 -7.27 -17.20
N LEU A 347 -15.25 -7.22 -17.92
CA LEU A 347 -15.11 -6.33 -19.07
C LEU A 347 -16.12 -6.70 -20.16
N PRO A 348 -16.60 -5.73 -20.97
CA PRO A 348 -17.58 -5.98 -22.02
C PRO A 348 -17.17 -7.12 -22.95
N GLU A 349 -18.14 -7.95 -23.34
CA GLU A 349 -17.92 -9.08 -24.25
C GLU A 349 -17.37 -8.59 -25.60
N GLY A 350 -16.53 -9.39 -26.27
CA GLY A 350 -16.08 -9.08 -27.60
C GLY A 350 -14.76 -9.70 -28.04
N GLY A 351 -13.95 -10.21 -27.10
CA GLY A 351 -12.65 -10.80 -27.43
C GLY A 351 -12.13 -11.75 -26.37
N ARG A 352 -10.87 -12.13 -26.52
CA ARG A 352 -10.17 -13.05 -25.62
C ARG A 352 -9.93 -12.39 -24.26
N ARG A 353 -9.99 -13.20 -23.21
CA ARG A 353 -9.60 -12.84 -21.85
C ARG A 353 -8.37 -13.65 -21.48
N ILE A 354 -7.24 -12.99 -21.32
CA ILE A 354 -5.94 -13.62 -21.03
C ILE A 354 -5.41 -13.04 -19.73
N ALA A 355 -4.93 -13.89 -18.83
CA ALA A 355 -4.25 -13.48 -17.62
C ALA A 355 -2.79 -13.94 -17.66
N VAL A 356 -1.85 -13.01 -17.69
CA VAL A 356 -0.43 -13.28 -17.46
C VAL A 356 -0.19 -13.27 -15.97
N LEU A 357 0.01 -14.45 -15.40
CA LEU A 357 0.16 -14.62 -13.96
C LEU A 357 1.58 -15.05 -13.61
N GLY A 358 2.22 -14.30 -12.71
CA GLY A 358 3.49 -14.65 -12.09
C GLY A 358 3.28 -15.36 -10.75
N VAL A 359 4.38 -15.76 -10.14
CA VAL A 359 4.35 -16.41 -8.83
C VAL A 359 3.62 -15.53 -7.79
N MET A 360 2.81 -16.17 -6.95
CA MET A 360 2.32 -15.60 -5.70
C MET A 360 3.31 -16.01 -4.61
N ALA A 361 4.21 -15.11 -4.26
CA ALA A 361 5.23 -15.33 -3.25
C ALA A 361 4.63 -15.35 -1.82
N GLU A 362 5.44 -15.77 -0.84
CA GLU A 362 5.11 -15.71 0.60
C GLU A 362 3.98 -16.66 1.06
N LEU A 363 3.62 -17.65 0.24
CA LEU A 363 2.58 -18.64 0.56
C LEU A 363 3.13 -19.92 1.20
N GLY A 364 4.46 -20.10 1.26
CA GLY A 364 5.09 -21.31 1.81
C GLY A 364 4.55 -22.59 1.20
N ASP A 365 4.28 -23.59 2.02
CA ASP A 365 3.77 -24.90 1.60
C ASP A 365 2.36 -24.85 1.00
N HIS A 366 1.61 -23.76 1.22
CA HIS A 366 0.28 -23.54 0.61
C HIS A 366 0.37 -23.05 -0.84
N GLY A 367 1.55 -22.67 -1.32
CA GLY A 367 1.78 -22.12 -2.64
C GLY A 367 1.17 -22.93 -3.78
N PRO A 368 1.50 -24.23 -3.93
CA PRO A 368 0.96 -25.04 -5.04
C PRO A 368 -0.57 -25.13 -5.05
N ALA A 369 -1.20 -25.35 -3.89
CA ALA A 369 -2.66 -25.41 -3.78
C ALA A 369 -3.34 -24.07 -4.10
N ALA A 370 -2.76 -22.96 -3.66
CA ALA A 370 -3.26 -21.63 -3.91
C ALA A 370 -3.18 -21.25 -5.40
N HIS A 371 -2.07 -21.56 -6.08
CA HIS A 371 -1.94 -21.33 -7.52
C HIS A 371 -2.93 -22.18 -8.31
N ALA A 372 -3.10 -23.47 -7.95
CA ALA A 372 -4.09 -24.34 -8.58
C ALA A 372 -5.52 -23.82 -8.40
N ALA A 373 -5.87 -23.30 -7.21
CA ALA A 373 -7.18 -22.72 -6.95
C ALA A 373 -7.42 -21.46 -7.83
N VAL A 374 -6.42 -20.60 -8.00
CA VAL A 374 -6.50 -19.43 -8.89
C VAL A 374 -6.66 -19.86 -10.35
N ALA A 375 -5.94 -20.91 -10.80
CA ALA A 375 -6.08 -21.45 -12.16
C ALA A 375 -7.47 -22.03 -12.38
N GLY A 376 -8.03 -22.75 -11.39
CA GLY A 376 -9.41 -23.24 -11.44
C GLY A 376 -10.43 -22.11 -11.58
N HIS A 377 -10.28 -21.06 -10.76
CA HIS A 377 -11.14 -19.88 -10.83
C HIS A 377 -11.05 -19.17 -12.22
N ALA A 378 -9.86 -19.04 -12.78
CA ALA A 378 -9.68 -18.49 -14.12
C ALA A 378 -10.40 -19.35 -15.19
N ALA A 379 -10.30 -20.68 -15.08
CA ALA A 379 -10.98 -21.61 -16.00
C ALA A 379 -12.52 -21.50 -15.89
N ASP A 380 -13.07 -21.39 -14.68
CA ASP A 380 -14.52 -21.21 -14.45
C ASP A 380 -15.02 -19.88 -15.07
N LEU A 381 -14.17 -18.86 -15.14
CA LEU A 381 -14.46 -17.57 -15.79
C LEU A 381 -14.19 -17.56 -17.30
N GLY A 382 -13.67 -18.65 -17.88
CA GLY A 382 -13.26 -18.69 -19.28
C GLY A 382 -12.04 -17.82 -19.60
N VAL A 383 -11.20 -17.52 -18.61
CA VAL A 383 -9.97 -16.74 -18.75
C VAL A 383 -8.81 -17.68 -19.04
N GLU A 384 -8.08 -17.42 -20.11
CA GLU A 384 -6.86 -18.16 -20.42
C GLU A 384 -5.70 -17.69 -19.54
N VAL A 385 -5.00 -18.64 -18.90
CA VAL A 385 -3.83 -18.34 -18.06
C VAL A 385 -2.54 -18.58 -18.82
N LEU A 386 -1.66 -17.58 -18.85
CA LEU A 386 -0.26 -17.67 -19.22
C LEU A 386 0.58 -17.53 -17.97
N ALA A 387 1.18 -18.62 -17.50
CA ALA A 387 2.02 -18.62 -16.31
C ALA A 387 3.44 -18.14 -16.67
N ALA A 388 3.88 -17.00 -16.15
CA ALA A 388 5.18 -16.41 -16.45
C ALA A 388 6.18 -16.67 -15.30
N GLY A 389 7.25 -17.41 -15.59
CA GLY A 389 8.32 -17.73 -14.64
C GLY A 389 7.91 -18.72 -13.54
N THR A 390 6.83 -19.48 -13.74
CA THR A 390 6.33 -20.49 -12.79
C THR A 390 5.48 -21.55 -13.50
N ASP A 391 5.46 -22.77 -12.97
CA ASP A 391 4.63 -23.90 -13.41
C ASP A 391 3.50 -24.23 -12.40
N LEU A 392 3.36 -23.46 -11.35
CA LEU A 392 2.47 -23.74 -10.22
C LEU A 392 0.98 -23.64 -10.58
N TYR A 393 0.61 -23.03 -11.69
CA TYR A 393 -0.78 -22.90 -12.13
C TYR A 393 -1.32 -24.17 -12.85
N GLY A 394 -0.48 -25.19 -13.03
CA GLY A 394 -0.87 -26.42 -13.72
C GLY A 394 -1.07 -26.27 -15.24
N VAL A 395 -0.58 -25.19 -15.82
CA VAL A 395 -0.45 -24.96 -17.27
C VAL A 395 1.02 -24.94 -17.65
N ASP A 396 1.32 -25.14 -18.94
CA ASP A 396 2.71 -25.05 -19.42
C ASP A 396 3.28 -23.68 -19.10
N GLY A 397 4.24 -23.63 -18.18
CA GLY A 397 4.88 -22.39 -17.70
C GLY A 397 5.78 -21.79 -18.78
N LEU A 398 5.64 -20.49 -18.98
CA LEU A 398 6.57 -19.71 -19.80
C LEU A 398 7.83 -19.42 -18.98
N LYS A 399 8.99 -19.52 -19.63
CA LYS A 399 10.29 -19.42 -18.94
C LYS A 399 10.43 -18.13 -18.11
N ASP A 400 9.99 -17.01 -18.68
CA ASP A 400 10.17 -15.68 -18.10
C ASP A 400 9.18 -14.67 -18.72
N THR A 401 9.28 -13.42 -18.33
CA THR A 401 8.48 -12.30 -18.86
C THR A 401 8.70 -12.06 -20.37
N ALA A 402 9.92 -12.27 -20.86
CA ALA A 402 10.22 -12.10 -22.29
C ALA A 402 9.51 -13.15 -23.15
N ALA A 403 9.43 -14.40 -22.67
CA ALA A 403 8.64 -15.45 -23.31
C ALA A 403 7.14 -15.11 -23.33
N ALA A 404 6.61 -14.53 -22.25
CA ALA A 404 5.22 -14.09 -22.20
C ALA A 404 4.92 -12.99 -23.23
N ILE A 405 5.80 -12.00 -23.37
CA ILE A 405 5.70 -10.93 -24.37
C ILE A 405 5.70 -11.52 -25.78
N THR A 406 6.61 -12.47 -26.06
CA THR A 406 6.70 -13.13 -27.38
C THR A 406 5.40 -13.88 -27.72
N VAL A 407 4.88 -14.68 -26.79
CA VAL A 407 3.64 -15.44 -26.98
C VAL A 407 2.44 -14.51 -27.20
N LEU A 408 2.36 -13.41 -26.45
CA LEU A 408 1.29 -12.42 -26.65
C LEU A 408 1.39 -11.71 -28.00
N GLY A 409 2.61 -11.40 -28.45
CA GLY A 409 2.86 -10.82 -29.79
C GLY A 409 2.42 -11.75 -30.93
N GLU A 410 2.69 -13.05 -30.81
CA GLU A 410 2.28 -14.06 -31.80
C GLU A 410 0.76 -14.25 -31.88
N ARG A 411 0.02 -13.89 -30.82
CA ARG A 411 -1.43 -14.05 -30.74
C ARG A 411 -2.22 -12.98 -31.50
N ALA A 412 -1.58 -12.00 -32.09
CA ALA A 412 -2.20 -10.90 -32.81
C ALA A 412 -3.42 -10.33 -32.05
N LEU A 413 -3.16 -9.82 -30.83
CA LEU A 413 -4.17 -9.18 -29.99
C LEU A 413 -4.73 -7.94 -30.70
N GLY A 414 -6.01 -7.62 -30.44
CA GLY A 414 -6.68 -6.49 -31.06
C GLY A 414 -7.79 -5.91 -30.18
N GLN A 415 -8.55 -5.00 -30.77
CA GLN A 415 -9.69 -4.39 -30.11
C GLN A 415 -10.69 -5.46 -29.63
N GLY A 416 -11.12 -5.35 -28.39
CA GLY A 416 -12.00 -6.32 -27.71
C GLY A 416 -11.26 -7.37 -26.89
N ASP A 417 -9.97 -7.68 -27.21
CA ASP A 417 -9.15 -8.53 -26.36
C ASP A 417 -8.73 -7.80 -25.09
N ALA A 418 -8.64 -8.52 -23.97
CA ALA A 418 -8.15 -7.97 -22.71
C ALA A 418 -7.11 -8.87 -22.05
N VAL A 419 -6.06 -8.25 -21.53
CA VAL A 419 -4.94 -8.92 -20.87
C VAL A 419 -4.79 -8.38 -19.46
N LEU A 420 -4.94 -9.25 -18.46
CA LEU A 420 -4.56 -8.96 -17.07
C LEU A 420 -3.09 -9.32 -16.87
N VAL A 421 -2.32 -8.46 -16.23
CA VAL A 421 -0.93 -8.74 -15.83
C VAL A 421 -0.82 -8.64 -14.32
N LYS A 422 -0.54 -9.78 -13.63
CA LYS A 422 -0.49 -9.83 -12.17
C LYS A 422 0.50 -10.87 -11.65
N GLY A 423 1.33 -10.45 -10.69
CA GLY A 423 2.29 -11.31 -10.00
C GLY A 423 2.85 -10.62 -8.76
N SER A 424 3.52 -11.37 -7.90
CA SER A 424 4.31 -10.76 -6.83
C SER A 424 5.43 -9.92 -7.40
N ARG A 425 5.90 -8.92 -6.64
CA ARG A 425 6.91 -7.95 -7.09
C ARG A 425 8.17 -8.61 -7.66
N VAL A 426 8.56 -9.78 -7.11
CA VAL A 426 9.72 -10.56 -7.56
C VAL A 426 9.57 -11.14 -8.96
N ALA A 427 8.35 -11.23 -9.51
CA ALA A 427 8.09 -11.75 -10.85
C ALA A 427 8.41 -10.74 -11.96
N GLY A 428 8.54 -9.44 -11.65
CA GLY A 428 8.93 -8.40 -12.60
C GLY A 428 7.97 -8.24 -13.78
N LEU A 429 6.66 -8.45 -13.57
CA LEU A 429 5.67 -8.49 -14.65
C LEU A 429 5.35 -7.12 -15.25
N GLU A 430 5.79 -6.03 -14.67
CA GLU A 430 5.69 -4.69 -15.27
C GLU A 430 6.30 -4.66 -16.68
N ALA A 431 7.35 -5.45 -16.93
CA ALA A 431 7.97 -5.57 -18.26
C ALA A 431 6.98 -6.11 -19.32
N VAL A 432 6.03 -6.97 -18.93
CA VAL A 432 4.98 -7.46 -19.84
C VAL A 432 4.05 -6.32 -20.25
N VAL A 433 3.67 -5.46 -19.30
CA VAL A 433 2.84 -4.27 -19.57
C VAL A 433 3.57 -3.32 -20.50
N GLU A 434 4.85 -3.02 -20.21
CA GLU A 434 5.70 -2.17 -21.05
C GLU A 434 5.80 -2.71 -22.49
N GLY A 435 5.97 -4.03 -22.66
CA GLY A 435 6.00 -4.68 -23.94
C GLY A 435 4.69 -4.62 -24.72
N LEU A 436 3.54 -4.65 -24.04
CA LEU A 436 2.22 -4.54 -24.67
C LEU A 436 1.87 -3.09 -25.06
N VAL A 437 2.36 -2.11 -24.33
CA VAL A 437 2.04 -0.68 -24.53
C VAL A 437 3.05 0.00 -25.46
N GLY A 438 4.32 -0.35 -25.37
CA GLY A 438 5.43 0.31 -26.04
C GLY A 438 5.85 -0.31 -27.38
N GLY A 439 5.14 -1.34 -27.89
CA GLY A 439 5.42 -2.03 -29.14
C GLY A 439 5.11 -1.25 -30.40
#